data_d602fcd37da7bce5d68d8191f3183c24
#
_entry.id   d602fcd37da7bce5d68d8191f3183c24
#
_cell.length_a   1.000
_cell.length_b   1.000
_cell.length_c   1.000
_cell.angle_alpha   90.00
_cell.angle_beta   90.00
_cell.angle_gamma   90.00
#
_symmetry.space_group_name_H-M   'P 1'
#
loop_
_entity.id
_entity.type
_entity.pdbx_description
1 polymer ?
#
loop_
_entity_poly.entity_id
_entity_poly.type
_entity_poly.pdbx_seq_one_letter_code
_entity_poly.pdbx_strand_id
1 'polypeptide(L)'
;WYLLIISDISLMLKYYFINKFDTNLISKLDKDTTVIYRNYEDYNLEDILKIKKYCKKKSFKFLLSNNIKQAIKYNLDGAYIPSFNKNLAHLSYSKTSNFLIIGSAHNPKEIKIKEKQGCEMIIISSIFKKNKNYLGLNKFKLISKLTDQKVIALGGLNKKNKKILNLTNCSGFAGISYFE
;
A
#
# COMPACT_ATOMS: atom_id res chain seq x y z
N TRP A 1 -22.69 -19.39 18.92
CA TRP A 1 -21.21 -19.45 19.03
C TRP A 1 -20.62 -18.55 17.94
N TYR A 2 -20.45 -17.27 18.24
CA TYR A 2 -19.68 -16.36 17.42
C TYR A 2 -18.20 -16.63 17.72
N LEU A 3 -17.50 -17.36 16.86
CA LEU A 3 -16.06 -17.34 16.79
C LEU A 3 -15.67 -15.90 16.40
N LEU A 4 -15.28 -15.09 17.37
CA LEU A 4 -14.48 -13.90 17.16
C LEU A 4 -13.17 -14.39 16.53
N ILE A 5 -13.10 -14.33 15.20
CA ILE A 5 -11.83 -14.44 14.48
C ILE A 5 -11.05 -13.17 14.86
N ILE A 6 -10.28 -13.26 15.94
CA ILE A 6 -9.25 -12.29 16.25
C ILE A 6 -8.23 -12.47 15.15
N SER A 7 -8.31 -11.65 14.11
CA SER A 7 -7.28 -11.63 13.08
C SER A 7 -5.96 -11.31 13.78
N ASP A 8 -5.05 -12.26 13.77
CA ASP A 8 -3.74 -12.05 14.38
C ASP A 8 -3.03 -10.93 13.62
N ILE A 9 -2.74 -9.83 14.31
CA ILE A 9 -2.06 -8.65 13.73
C ILE A 9 -0.70 -9.04 13.14
N SER A 10 -0.09 -10.13 13.60
CA SER A 10 1.16 -10.66 13.06
C SER A 10 1.01 -11.11 11.60
N LEU A 11 -0.19 -11.51 11.18
CA LEU A 11 -0.51 -11.96 9.82
C LEU A 11 -0.94 -10.83 8.88
N MET A 12 -1.09 -9.60 9.38
CA MET A 12 -1.48 -8.46 8.56
C MET A 12 -0.38 -8.07 7.57
N LEU A 13 -0.78 -7.79 6.33
CA LEU A 13 0.11 -7.26 5.29
C LEU A 13 0.66 -5.89 5.72
N LYS A 14 1.94 -5.66 5.49
CA LYS A 14 2.64 -4.44 5.90
C LYS A 14 3.22 -3.73 4.69
N TYR A 15 2.97 -2.42 4.58
CA TYR A 15 3.45 -1.57 3.50
C TYR A 15 4.19 -0.36 4.06
N TYR A 16 5.39 -0.10 3.55
CA TYR A 16 6.19 1.04 3.94
C TYR A 16 6.43 1.97 2.74
N PHE A 17 6.13 3.25 2.91
CA PHE A 17 6.40 4.26 1.89
C PHE A 17 7.77 4.89 2.11
N ILE A 18 8.56 4.96 1.05
CA ILE A 18 9.88 5.59 1.02
C ILE A 18 9.98 6.54 -0.17
N ASN A 19 10.63 7.68 -0.01
CA ASN A 19 10.82 8.68 -1.07
C ASN A 19 12.25 8.82 -1.57
N LYS A 20 13.22 8.22 -0.88
CA LYS A 20 14.63 8.12 -1.25
C LYS A 20 15.22 6.84 -0.71
N PHE A 21 16.35 6.40 -1.25
CA PHE A 21 17.05 5.24 -0.72
C PHE A 21 17.66 5.56 0.67
N ASP A 22 17.26 4.81 1.68
CA ASP A 22 17.80 4.90 3.04
C ASP A 22 17.89 3.49 3.65
N THR A 23 19.13 3.00 3.76
CA THR A 23 19.41 1.68 4.32
C THR A 23 19.04 1.57 5.79
N ASN A 24 19.17 2.66 6.57
CA ASN A 24 18.86 2.64 8.00
C ASN A 24 17.38 2.43 8.26
N LEU A 25 16.53 3.00 7.40
CA LEU A 25 15.09 2.82 7.47
C LEU A 25 14.67 1.44 6.97
N ILE A 26 15.12 1.04 5.78
CA ILE A 26 14.69 -0.22 5.17
C ILE A 26 15.20 -1.43 5.97
N SER A 27 16.37 -1.34 6.61
CA SER A 27 16.94 -2.45 7.39
C SER A 27 16.14 -2.79 8.65
N LYS A 28 15.36 -1.86 9.17
CA LYS A 28 14.51 -2.04 10.37
C LYS A 28 13.16 -2.67 10.07
N LEU A 29 12.80 -2.81 8.78
CA LEU A 29 11.51 -3.36 8.37
C LEU A 29 11.43 -4.86 8.67
N ASP A 30 10.24 -5.31 9.05
CA ASP A 30 9.93 -6.73 9.16
C ASP A 30 10.05 -7.41 7.79
N LYS A 31 10.44 -8.70 7.76
CA LYS A 31 10.66 -9.46 6.52
C LYS A 31 9.48 -9.47 5.56
N ASP A 32 8.25 -9.40 6.08
CA ASP A 32 7.02 -9.44 5.29
C ASP A 32 6.53 -8.06 4.83
N THR A 33 7.37 -7.02 4.97
CA THR A 33 6.99 -5.67 4.57
C THR A 33 7.23 -5.44 3.08
N THR A 34 6.22 -4.94 2.40
CA THR A 34 6.34 -4.47 1.02
C THR A 34 6.75 -3.00 1.00
N VAL A 35 7.82 -2.68 0.29
CA VAL A 35 8.34 -1.31 0.14
C VAL A 35 7.70 -0.65 -1.08
N ILE A 36 7.21 0.58 -0.92
CA ILE A 36 6.65 1.39 -2.00
C ILE A 36 7.49 2.65 -2.15
N TYR A 37 8.21 2.79 -3.26
CA TYR A 37 8.90 4.03 -3.59
C TYR A 37 7.89 5.05 -4.10
N ARG A 38 7.74 6.15 -3.38
CA ARG A 38 6.79 7.22 -3.66
C ARG A 38 7.47 8.58 -3.63
N ASN A 39 8.05 8.96 -4.74
CA ASN A 39 8.56 10.29 -5.00
C ASN A 39 7.91 10.82 -6.29
N TYR A 40 7.10 11.87 -6.19
CA TYR A 40 6.39 12.47 -7.32
C TYR A 40 7.08 13.72 -7.86
N GLU A 41 7.99 14.30 -7.09
CA GLU A 41 8.68 15.55 -7.41
C GLU A 41 9.98 15.27 -8.15
N ASP A 42 10.70 14.26 -7.70
CA ASP A 42 12.02 13.88 -8.26
C ASP A 42 12.05 12.36 -8.50
N TYR A 43 11.86 12.00 -9.78
CA TYR A 43 11.99 10.61 -10.21
C TYR A 43 13.47 10.23 -10.30
N ASN A 44 14.00 9.67 -9.23
CA ASN A 44 15.40 9.26 -9.16
C ASN A 44 15.58 7.78 -9.52
N LEU A 45 16.10 7.51 -10.73
CA LEU A 45 16.36 6.15 -11.20
C LEU A 45 17.42 5.43 -10.35
N GLU A 46 18.43 6.15 -9.90
CA GLU A 46 19.51 5.59 -9.08
C GLU A 46 18.96 5.03 -7.75
N ASP A 47 18.07 5.79 -7.10
CA ASP A 47 17.38 5.34 -5.89
C ASP A 47 16.54 4.08 -6.15
N ILE A 48 15.78 4.06 -7.25
CA ILE A 48 14.96 2.90 -7.62
C ILE A 48 15.82 1.66 -7.77
N LEU A 49 16.95 1.75 -8.47
CA LEU A 49 17.86 0.61 -8.67
C LEU A 49 18.54 0.17 -7.37
N LYS A 50 18.92 1.11 -6.50
CA LYS A 50 19.49 0.82 -5.17
C LYS A 50 18.45 0.11 -4.28
N ILE A 51 17.22 0.63 -4.22
CA ILE A 51 16.12 0.02 -3.46
C ILE A 51 15.83 -1.38 -4.00
N LYS A 52 15.71 -1.55 -5.32
CA LYS A 52 15.50 -2.87 -5.95
C LYS A 52 16.56 -3.88 -5.51
N LYS A 53 17.84 -3.51 -5.64
CA LYS A 53 18.97 -4.38 -5.26
C LYS A 53 18.89 -4.77 -3.77
N TYR A 54 18.58 -3.81 -2.93
CA TYR A 54 18.47 -4.02 -1.48
C TYR A 54 17.27 -4.92 -1.14
N CYS A 55 16.10 -4.62 -1.68
CA CYS A 55 14.88 -5.41 -1.46
C CYS A 55 15.07 -6.86 -1.93
N LYS A 56 15.68 -7.08 -3.09
CA LYS A 56 16.01 -8.42 -3.58
C LYS A 56 16.92 -9.19 -2.60
N LYS A 57 17.96 -8.54 -2.07
CA LYS A 57 18.88 -9.14 -1.07
C LYS A 57 18.14 -9.53 0.22
N LYS A 58 17.12 -8.78 0.62
CA LYS A 58 16.36 -8.97 1.85
C LYS A 58 15.05 -9.73 1.66
N SER A 59 14.73 -10.14 0.43
CA SER A 59 13.46 -10.80 0.05
C SER A 59 12.22 -9.93 0.35
N PHE A 60 12.36 -8.61 0.30
CA PHE A 60 11.24 -7.67 0.32
C PHE A 60 10.62 -7.52 -1.05
N LYS A 61 9.29 -7.40 -1.11
CA LYS A 61 8.61 -6.94 -2.33
C LYS A 61 8.84 -5.44 -2.51
N PHE A 62 9.04 -5.02 -3.76
CA PHE A 62 9.27 -3.63 -4.11
C PHE A 62 8.31 -3.14 -5.20
N LEU A 63 7.57 -2.09 -4.91
CA LEU A 63 6.57 -1.48 -5.78
C LEU A 63 6.97 -0.06 -6.13
N LEU A 64 6.74 0.33 -7.39
CA LEU A 64 6.98 1.69 -7.86
C LEU A 64 5.66 2.46 -7.92
N SER A 65 5.65 3.67 -7.37
CA SER A 65 4.48 4.52 -7.40
C SER A 65 4.31 5.23 -8.75
N ASN A 66 3.07 5.22 -9.25
CA ASN A 66 2.57 6.03 -10.36
C ASN A 66 3.26 5.82 -11.73
N ASN A 67 4.10 4.79 -11.87
CA ASN A 67 4.80 4.51 -13.11
C ASN A 67 4.87 3.01 -13.39
N ILE A 68 3.74 2.45 -13.82
CA ILE A 68 3.58 1.01 -14.06
C ILE A 68 4.51 0.54 -15.20
N LYS A 69 4.66 1.35 -16.26
CA LYS A 69 5.52 1.02 -17.39
C LYS A 69 6.99 0.84 -16.96
N GLN A 70 7.47 1.70 -16.08
CA GLN A 70 8.83 1.59 -15.55
C GLN A 70 8.96 0.44 -14.54
N ALA A 71 7.93 0.18 -13.72
CA ALA A 71 7.93 -0.96 -12.83
C ALA A 71 8.07 -2.28 -13.60
N ILE A 72 7.36 -2.42 -14.72
CA ILE A 72 7.50 -3.57 -15.64
C ILE A 72 8.89 -3.60 -16.27
N LYS A 73 9.35 -2.48 -16.85
CA LYS A 73 10.66 -2.36 -17.50
C LYS A 73 11.81 -2.78 -16.59
N TYR A 74 11.74 -2.41 -15.32
CA TYR A 74 12.76 -2.76 -14.34
C TYR A 74 12.48 -4.07 -13.61
N ASN A 75 11.50 -4.84 -14.04
CA ASN A 75 11.15 -6.12 -13.43
C ASN A 75 11.03 -6.01 -11.90
N LEU A 76 10.16 -5.10 -11.45
CA LEU A 76 9.79 -4.93 -10.06
C LEU A 76 8.60 -5.83 -9.72
N ASP A 77 8.32 -6.02 -8.42
CA ASP A 77 7.24 -6.90 -7.96
C ASP A 77 5.84 -6.32 -8.21
N GLY A 78 5.74 -5.03 -8.57
CA GLY A 78 4.46 -4.42 -8.86
C GLY A 78 4.49 -2.90 -8.90
N ALA A 79 3.31 -2.31 -8.88
CA ALA A 79 3.11 -0.87 -8.91
C ALA A 79 2.02 -0.41 -7.93
N TYR A 80 2.17 0.81 -7.46
CA TYR A 80 1.17 1.51 -6.66
C TYR A 80 0.55 2.66 -7.46
N ILE A 81 -0.78 2.70 -7.55
CA ILE A 81 -1.55 3.71 -8.27
C ILE A 81 -2.17 4.69 -7.26
N PRO A 82 -1.69 5.94 -7.18
CA PRO A 82 -2.25 6.93 -6.26
C PRO A 82 -3.70 7.29 -6.61
N SER A 83 -4.43 7.86 -5.64
CA SER A 83 -5.86 8.19 -5.76
C SER A 83 -6.17 9.15 -6.91
N PHE A 84 -5.26 10.09 -7.18
CA PHE A 84 -5.43 11.07 -8.27
C PHE A 84 -5.24 10.48 -9.68
N ASN A 85 -4.53 9.36 -9.82
CA ASN A 85 -4.34 8.71 -11.12
C ASN A 85 -5.57 7.87 -11.47
N LYS A 86 -6.23 8.23 -12.58
CA LYS A 86 -7.43 7.55 -13.12
C LYS A 86 -7.17 6.86 -14.46
N ASN A 87 -5.91 6.81 -14.91
CA ASN A 87 -5.52 6.26 -16.21
C ASN A 87 -5.69 4.73 -16.22
N LEU A 88 -6.23 4.20 -17.33
CA LEU A 88 -6.48 2.77 -17.56
C LEU A 88 -5.49 2.14 -18.56
N ALA A 89 -4.57 2.91 -19.12
CA ALA A 89 -3.68 2.43 -20.21
C ALA A 89 -2.85 1.19 -19.79
N HIS A 90 -2.54 1.04 -18.51
CA HIS A 90 -1.76 -0.09 -18.00
C HIS A 90 -2.50 -1.45 -18.10
N LEU A 91 -3.81 -1.45 -18.31
CA LEU A 91 -4.58 -2.67 -18.50
C LEU A 91 -4.15 -3.42 -19.78
N SER A 92 -3.64 -2.70 -20.77
CA SER A 92 -3.09 -3.26 -22.01
C SER A 92 -1.63 -3.70 -21.92
N TYR A 93 -0.94 -3.44 -20.80
CA TYR A 93 0.47 -3.80 -20.68
C TYR A 93 0.65 -5.28 -20.38
N SER A 94 1.60 -5.91 -21.07
CA SER A 94 2.04 -7.26 -20.73
C SER A 94 2.75 -7.26 -19.38
N LYS A 95 2.26 -8.06 -18.44
CA LYS A 95 2.78 -8.19 -17.07
C LYS A 95 2.98 -9.65 -16.73
N THR A 96 3.92 -9.96 -15.85
CA THR A 96 4.03 -11.29 -15.25
C THR A 96 2.80 -11.59 -14.38
N SER A 97 2.45 -12.86 -14.21
CA SER A 97 1.31 -13.30 -13.40
C SER A 97 1.38 -12.82 -11.94
N ASN A 98 2.59 -12.64 -11.43
CA ASN A 98 2.83 -12.22 -10.04
C ASN A 98 2.99 -10.70 -9.86
N PHE A 99 2.77 -9.90 -10.94
CA PHE A 99 2.92 -8.45 -10.88
C PHE A 99 1.75 -7.83 -10.12
N LEU A 100 2.01 -7.33 -8.93
CA LEU A 100 1.01 -6.78 -8.02
C LEU A 100 0.61 -5.34 -8.41
N ILE A 101 -0.68 -5.07 -8.51
CA ILE A 101 -1.21 -3.71 -8.66
C ILE A 101 -2.01 -3.36 -7.41
N ILE A 102 -1.58 -2.33 -6.70
CA ILE A 102 -2.31 -1.79 -5.57
C ILE A 102 -2.65 -0.32 -5.82
N GLY A 103 -3.77 0.14 -5.28
CA GLY A 103 -4.19 1.52 -5.44
C GLY A 103 -4.50 2.19 -4.11
N SER A 104 -4.67 3.52 -4.12
CA SER A 104 -5.22 4.22 -2.96
C SER A 104 -6.51 4.96 -3.27
N ALA A 105 -7.36 5.09 -2.26
CA ALA A 105 -8.64 5.76 -2.33
C ALA A 105 -8.99 6.45 -1.01
N HIS A 106 -9.78 7.53 -1.10
CA HIS A 106 -10.27 8.30 0.05
C HIS A 106 -11.79 8.31 0.15
N ASN A 107 -12.47 7.85 -0.88
CA ASN A 107 -13.93 7.88 -0.99
C ASN A 107 -14.45 6.77 -1.93
N PRO A 108 -15.78 6.50 -1.93
CA PRO A 108 -16.36 5.43 -2.75
C PRO A 108 -16.10 5.56 -4.25
N LYS A 109 -16.08 6.78 -4.80
CA LYS A 109 -15.81 6.99 -6.24
C LYS A 109 -14.39 6.55 -6.62
N GLU A 110 -13.41 6.88 -5.78
CA GLU A 110 -12.03 6.49 -6.00
C GLU A 110 -11.84 4.96 -5.85
N ILE A 111 -12.56 4.31 -4.93
CA ILE A 111 -12.55 2.85 -4.80
C ILE A 111 -12.99 2.21 -6.12
N LYS A 112 -14.12 2.64 -6.69
CA LYS A 112 -14.61 2.11 -7.98
C LYS A 112 -13.64 2.34 -9.13
N ILE A 113 -12.89 3.45 -9.11
CA ILE A 113 -11.83 3.68 -10.10
C ILE A 113 -10.69 2.68 -9.91
N LYS A 114 -10.26 2.39 -8.67
CA LYS A 114 -9.19 1.42 -8.38
C LYS A 114 -9.60 -0.01 -8.77
N GLU A 115 -10.84 -0.38 -8.55
CA GLU A 115 -11.40 -1.66 -9.04
C GLU A 115 -11.31 -1.75 -10.57
N LYS A 116 -11.75 -0.71 -11.30
CA LYS A 116 -11.64 -0.64 -12.77
C LYS A 116 -10.18 -0.67 -13.26
N GLN A 117 -9.24 -0.16 -12.46
CA GLN A 117 -7.81 -0.21 -12.72
C GLN A 117 -7.20 -1.60 -12.43
N GLY A 118 -7.98 -2.59 -11.99
CA GLY A 118 -7.51 -3.93 -11.68
C GLY A 118 -6.63 -3.99 -10.44
N CYS A 119 -6.82 -3.06 -9.48
CA CYS A 119 -6.09 -3.11 -8.22
C CYS A 119 -6.56 -4.30 -7.39
N GLU A 120 -5.66 -5.17 -6.99
CA GLU A 120 -5.91 -6.33 -6.14
C GLU A 120 -6.09 -5.94 -4.67
N MET A 121 -5.54 -4.78 -4.31
CA MET A 121 -5.63 -4.21 -2.96
C MET A 121 -5.84 -2.72 -3.04
N ILE A 122 -6.60 -2.17 -2.08
CA ILE A 122 -6.90 -0.74 -2.02
C ILE A 122 -6.49 -0.19 -0.67
N ILE A 123 -5.54 0.75 -0.69
CA ILE A 123 -5.12 1.51 0.50
C ILE A 123 -6.16 2.61 0.74
N ILE A 124 -6.89 2.51 1.84
CA ILE A 124 -7.90 3.52 2.23
C ILE A 124 -7.32 4.42 3.33
N SER A 125 -7.39 5.72 3.13
CA SER A 125 -6.87 6.72 4.07
C SER A 125 -7.77 7.95 4.17
N SER A 126 -7.75 8.65 5.28
CA SER A 126 -6.89 8.50 6.46
C SER A 126 -7.69 7.97 7.65
N ILE A 127 -7.25 6.84 8.25
CA ILE A 127 -8.03 6.26 9.35
C ILE A 127 -7.93 7.05 10.67
N PHE A 128 -6.72 7.47 11.08
CA PHE A 128 -6.50 8.18 12.36
C PHE A 128 -5.87 9.57 12.21
N LYS A 129 -5.10 9.83 11.13
CA LYS A 129 -4.48 11.14 10.92
C LYS A 129 -5.54 12.19 10.53
N LYS A 130 -5.72 13.20 11.36
CA LYS A 130 -6.63 14.33 11.11
C LYS A 130 -6.07 15.21 10.00
N ASN A 131 -6.56 15.02 8.78
CA ASN A 131 -6.28 15.82 7.59
C ASN A 131 -7.55 15.91 6.73
N LYS A 132 -7.48 16.53 5.54
CA LYS A 132 -8.64 16.68 4.64
C LYS A 132 -9.34 15.36 4.28
N ASN A 133 -8.64 14.24 4.38
CA ASN A 133 -9.15 12.90 4.05
C ASN A 133 -9.47 12.08 5.32
N TYR A 134 -9.57 12.70 6.48
CA TYR A 134 -9.84 12.01 7.73
C TYR A 134 -11.18 11.29 7.71
N LEU A 135 -11.17 10.02 8.03
CA LEU A 135 -12.35 9.15 8.04
C LEU A 135 -12.81 8.82 9.47
N GLY A 136 -11.87 8.61 10.38
CA GLY A 136 -12.16 7.97 11.65
C GLY A 136 -12.51 6.48 11.47
N LEU A 137 -12.60 5.75 12.56
CA LEU A 137 -12.82 4.31 12.56
C LEU A 137 -14.17 3.92 11.90
N ASN A 138 -15.25 4.59 12.28
CA ASN A 138 -16.60 4.22 11.83
C ASN A 138 -16.77 4.41 10.31
N LYS A 139 -16.37 5.57 9.79
CA LYS A 139 -16.46 5.85 8.36
C LYS A 139 -15.50 4.96 7.56
N PHE A 140 -14.30 4.68 8.09
CA PHE A 140 -13.38 3.74 7.49
C PHE A 140 -14.02 2.35 7.35
N LYS A 141 -14.67 1.83 8.41
CA LYS A 141 -15.38 0.54 8.39
C LYS A 141 -16.50 0.50 7.35
N LEU A 142 -17.25 1.58 7.20
CA LEU A 142 -18.33 1.68 6.20
C LEU A 142 -17.76 1.67 4.77
N ILE A 143 -16.76 2.49 4.51
CA ILE A 143 -16.16 2.61 3.17
C ILE A 143 -15.43 1.34 2.77
N SER A 144 -14.73 0.69 3.70
CA SER A 144 -14.00 -0.54 3.41
C SER A 144 -14.88 -1.73 3.03
N LYS A 145 -16.16 -1.69 3.36
CA LYS A 145 -17.16 -2.69 2.93
C LYS A 145 -17.69 -2.49 1.51
N LEU A 146 -17.33 -1.39 0.84
CA LEU A 146 -17.79 -1.08 -0.52
C LEU A 146 -16.96 -1.74 -1.61
N THR A 147 -16.01 -2.58 -1.25
CA THR A 147 -15.14 -3.31 -2.18
C THR A 147 -14.90 -4.73 -1.67
N ASP A 148 -14.79 -5.66 -2.63
CA ASP A 148 -14.36 -7.04 -2.38
C ASP A 148 -12.83 -7.19 -2.42
N GLN A 149 -12.13 -6.12 -2.81
CA GLN A 149 -10.66 -6.11 -2.81
C GLN A 149 -10.12 -6.07 -1.38
N LYS A 150 -8.91 -6.60 -1.19
CA LYS A 150 -8.22 -6.49 0.11
C LYS A 150 -8.01 -5.04 0.48
N VAL A 151 -8.45 -4.65 1.67
CA VAL A 151 -8.31 -3.28 2.17
C VAL A 151 -7.09 -3.16 3.06
N ILE A 152 -6.30 -2.12 2.81
CA ILE A 152 -5.12 -1.75 3.59
C ILE A 152 -5.39 -0.40 4.26
N ALA A 153 -5.25 -0.34 5.58
CA ALA A 153 -5.46 0.90 6.33
C ALA A 153 -4.23 1.81 6.27
N LEU A 154 -4.42 3.11 6.04
CA LEU A 154 -3.33 4.11 6.07
C LEU A 154 -3.77 5.36 6.83
N GLY A 155 -2.82 5.98 7.52
CA GLY A 155 -2.94 7.32 8.11
C GLY A 155 -3.00 7.33 9.63
N GLY A 156 -1.89 7.72 10.25
CA GLY A 156 -1.75 7.89 11.70
C GLY A 156 -1.66 6.59 12.50
N LEU A 157 -1.29 5.49 11.84
CA LEU A 157 -1.04 4.20 12.49
C LEU A 157 0.31 4.21 13.20
N ASN A 158 0.33 3.65 14.41
CA ASN A 158 1.50 3.45 15.25
C ASN A 158 1.34 2.19 16.11
N LYS A 159 2.38 1.84 16.87
CA LYS A 159 2.38 0.64 17.73
C LYS A 159 1.28 0.62 18.79
N LYS A 160 0.83 1.81 19.26
CA LYS A 160 -0.19 1.92 20.31
C LYS A 160 -1.61 1.68 19.77
N ASN A 161 -1.92 2.17 18.54
CA ASN A 161 -3.28 2.13 17.99
C ASN A 161 -3.51 1.01 16.97
N LYS A 162 -2.47 0.27 16.51
CA LYS A 162 -2.64 -0.78 15.51
C LYS A 162 -3.66 -1.86 15.90
N LYS A 163 -3.80 -2.16 17.21
CA LYS A 163 -4.76 -3.17 17.70
C LYS A 163 -6.21 -2.84 17.33
N ILE A 164 -6.52 -1.56 17.10
CA ILE A 164 -7.87 -1.11 16.68
C ILE A 164 -8.22 -1.67 15.29
N LEU A 165 -7.23 -2.01 14.46
CA LEU A 165 -7.46 -2.62 13.15
C LEU A 165 -8.18 -3.96 13.23
N ASN A 166 -8.08 -4.69 14.33
CA ASN A 166 -8.85 -5.93 14.55
C ASN A 166 -10.36 -5.70 14.59
N LEU A 167 -10.80 -4.46 14.81
CA LEU A 167 -12.20 -4.06 14.74
C LEU A 167 -12.67 -3.75 13.33
N THR A 168 -11.79 -3.87 12.34
CA THR A 168 -12.05 -3.59 10.91
C THR A 168 -11.92 -4.87 10.09
N ASN A 169 -12.31 -4.79 8.82
CA ASN A 169 -12.11 -5.88 7.85
C ASN A 169 -10.85 -5.66 6.98
N CYS A 170 -9.89 -4.84 7.44
CA CYS A 170 -8.67 -4.63 6.67
C CYS A 170 -7.74 -5.85 6.74
N SER A 171 -7.07 -6.13 5.61
CA SER A 171 -6.10 -7.23 5.47
C SER A 171 -4.67 -6.79 5.83
N GLY A 172 -4.46 -5.50 6.07
CA GLY A 172 -3.14 -4.96 6.37
C GLY A 172 -3.14 -3.47 6.63
N PHE A 173 -1.95 -2.93 6.78
CA PHE A 173 -1.76 -1.51 7.01
C PHE A 173 -0.52 -0.97 6.28
N ALA A 174 -0.55 0.34 6.04
CA ALA A 174 0.56 1.08 5.46
C ALA A 174 0.91 2.26 6.35
N GLY A 175 2.18 2.68 6.34
CA GLY A 175 2.61 3.83 7.11
C GLY A 175 4.09 4.14 6.97
N ILE A 176 4.48 5.24 7.60
CA ILE A 176 5.86 5.65 7.84
C ILE A 176 6.11 5.57 9.35
N SER A 177 5.35 6.33 10.12
CA SER A 177 5.50 6.46 11.60
C SER A 177 5.28 5.16 12.39
N TYR A 178 4.80 4.10 11.79
CA TYR A 178 4.68 2.80 12.43
C TYR A 178 6.05 2.09 12.52
N PHE A 179 6.90 2.32 11.53
CA PHE A 179 8.18 1.65 11.37
C PHE A 179 9.36 2.47 11.94
N GLU A 180 9.14 3.75 12.18
CA GLU A 180 10.05 4.67 12.85
C GLU A 180 9.83 4.67 14.39
#